data_11f598dee8a40327785a8e5936ca3ee2
#
_entry.id   11f598dee8a40327785a8e5936ca3ee2
#
_cell.length_a   1.000
_cell.length_b   1.000
_cell.length_c   1.000
_cell.angle_alpha   90.00
_cell.angle_beta   90.00
_cell.angle_gamma   90.00
#
_symmetry.space_group_name_H-M   'P 1'
#
loop_
_entity.id
_entity.type
_entity.pdbx_description
1 polymer ?
#
loop_
_entity_poly.entity_id
_entity_poly.type
_entity_poly.pdbx_seq_one_letter_code
_entity_poly.pdbx_strand_id
1 'polypeptide(L)'
;MTHKKYLMISGAAVLAFGFLSCGDLLNLTPIDYYSGNSYWKNEAHVQSYVHTLHYDMRSVSGTHMLSFGELRGGGLRIDGYTVDLSSGDHGDLILNNLDEDATGVSNYADYYGKIVNVNLFIQRVSEATYLSEERKAYYLGVGYGLRAFYYFDLYRAFGWVVLREDAQVIDGNFDPVSLRKPQSSPKEVMAFIKKDLKASLDNFDASGGTTFSKGNLVNNSKAYWTKAATEYLKGEVYLWNSKVTIGDNPAVPGDIDEAKTAFSNVVNNYGLRLLPKFSDIFSTKDNAEQIFCIRYKEGESTNWLHTYCYNMTTGQARLYAYTEDGVSINEDPLKMIQGTVMRNEHKTGIYESYDRTDQRRNATFLGAYGLKEGATDPKNPENLELCGVFTRKNIGHVSSATGLRVTDGDYIYYRLAGAYLALAEIANFKGDNAGVRNNLNEVRKRAYADKWDESLYGFTPGDFRTNELAILAEKDKEMVQEGQRWYDINRMTISKGGEHLVFLPESYVKGIKQVKVGGKLRYEPDLPAPAPILDKTKESHKVLWPINKSQLQNDDSLVQTPGYKKKKDMR
;
A
#
# COMPACT_ATOMS: atom_id res chain seq x y z
N MET A 1 2.21 66.06 -57.19
CA MET A 1 0.79 66.49 -57.30
C MET A 1 0.01 65.35 -57.92
N THR A 2 -1.08 64.91 -57.37
CA THR A 2 -1.96 63.82 -57.77
C THR A 2 -1.78 62.52 -56.98
N HIS A 3 -2.33 62.48 -55.76
CA HIS A 3 -2.79 61.24 -55.07
C HIS A 3 -3.78 61.58 -53.97
N LYS A 4 -4.97 61.99 -54.36
CA LYS A 4 -6.07 62.26 -53.44
C LYS A 4 -7.43 62.12 -54.12
N LYS A 5 -7.81 60.93 -54.61
CA LYS A 5 -9.19 60.71 -55.10
C LYS A 5 -9.66 59.25 -55.15
N TYR A 6 -9.01 58.35 -54.42
CA TYR A 6 -9.51 56.94 -54.37
C TYR A 6 -9.73 56.43 -52.94
N LEU A 7 -10.14 57.27 -51.99
CA LEU A 7 -10.31 56.83 -50.63
C LEU A 7 -11.74 57.12 -50.07
N MET A 8 -12.76 57.12 -50.91
CA MET A 8 -14.13 57.39 -50.44
C MET A 8 -15.23 56.47 -51.00
N ILE A 9 -14.88 55.33 -51.65
CA ILE A 9 -15.94 54.39 -52.13
C ILE A 9 -15.81 52.98 -51.50
N SER A 10 -14.82 52.75 -50.63
CA SER A 10 -14.66 51.45 -49.93
C SER A 10 -15.28 51.42 -48.53
N GLY A 11 -15.93 52.49 -48.09
CA GLY A 11 -16.45 52.57 -46.73
C GLY A 11 -17.94 52.17 -46.52
N ALA A 12 -18.67 51.91 -47.59
CA ALA A 12 -20.14 51.70 -47.51
C ALA A 12 -20.59 50.26 -47.78
N ALA A 13 -19.67 49.35 -48.14
CA ALA A 13 -19.99 47.94 -48.45
C ALA A 13 -19.67 46.95 -47.29
N VAL A 14 -19.14 47.42 -46.15
CA VAL A 14 -18.74 46.53 -45.02
C VAL A 14 -19.78 46.56 -43.88
N LEU A 15 -20.81 47.35 -43.97
CA LEU A 15 -21.82 47.50 -42.87
C LEU A 15 -23.17 46.78 -43.12
N ALA A 16 -23.29 45.91 -44.12
CA ALA A 16 -24.53 45.20 -44.43
C ALA A 16 -24.49 43.67 -44.24
N PHE A 17 -23.39 43.12 -43.71
CA PHE A 17 -23.29 41.66 -43.41
C PHE A 17 -23.12 41.33 -41.93
N GLY A 18 -23.57 42.19 -41.04
CA GLY A 18 -23.30 42.07 -39.61
C GLY A 18 -24.46 41.60 -38.73
N PHE A 19 -25.46 40.87 -39.19
CA PHE A 19 -26.52 40.30 -38.33
C PHE A 19 -27.07 38.97 -38.89
N LEU A 20 -26.20 38.03 -39.25
CA LEU A 20 -26.58 36.63 -39.16
C LEU A 20 -25.90 36.11 -37.90
N SER A 21 -26.69 36.04 -36.83
CA SER A 21 -26.32 35.46 -35.56
C SER A 21 -25.90 33.99 -35.78
N CYS A 22 -24.60 33.74 -35.86
CA CYS A 22 -24.03 32.39 -35.70
C CYS A 22 -24.04 32.04 -34.22
N GLY A 23 -25.23 31.83 -33.64
CA GLY A 23 -25.39 31.29 -32.30
C GLY A 23 -24.78 29.89 -32.12
N ASP A 24 -24.62 29.15 -33.21
CA ASP A 24 -24.08 27.79 -33.18
C ASP A 24 -22.55 27.69 -33.30
N LEU A 25 -21.85 28.76 -33.71
CA LEU A 25 -20.40 28.77 -33.85
C LEU A 25 -19.66 29.09 -32.53
N LEU A 26 -20.35 29.53 -31.50
CA LEU A 26 -19.81 29.78 -30.17
C LEU A 26 -19.99 28.61 -29.20
N ASN A 27 -20.70 27.57 -29.61
CA ASN A 27 -20.88 26.31 -28.87
C ASN A 27 -20.00 25.17 -29.42
N LEU A 28 -18.87 25.49 -30.01
CA LEU A 28 -17.86 24.47 -30.30
C LEU A 28 -17.29 24.00 -28.96
N THR A 29 -17.80 22.89 -28.46
CA THR A 29 -17.05 22.09 -27.47
C THR A 29 -15.70 21.80 -28.10
N PRO A 30 -14.58 22.17 -27.45
CA PRO A 30 -13.25 21.82 -27.97
C PRO A 30 -13.21 20.34 -28.27
N ILE A 31 -12.79 19.99 -29.48
CA ILE A 31 -12.74 18.58 -29.94
C ILE A 31 -11.80 17.75 -29.05
N ASP A 32 -10.89 18.43 -28.34
CA ASP A 32 -9.88 17.84 -27.46
C ASP A 32 -10.27 17.88 -25.96
N TYR A 33 -11.45 18.38 -25.60
CA TYR A 33 -11.88 18.45 -24.22
C TYR A 33 -13.24 17.75 -24.05
N TYR A 34 -13.26 16.60 -23.42
CA TYR A 34 -14.53 15.96 -23.04
C TYR A 34 -15.20 16.75 -21.93
N SER A 35 -16.28 17.45 -22.23
CA SER A 35 -17.18 18.00 -21.23
C SER A 35 -17.97 16.88 -20.55
N GLY A 36 -18.47 17.09 -19.33
CA GLY A 36 -19.27 16.10 -18.61
C GLY A 36 -20.42 15.51 -19.43
N ASN A 37 -20.98 16.28 -20.42
CA ASN A 37 -22.05 15.84 -21.31
C ASN A 37 -21.57 15.12 -22.57
N SER A 38 -20.30 15.21 -22.94
CA SER A 38 -19.74 14.58 -24.15
C SER A 38 -19.00 13.29 -23.88
N TYR A 39 -18.56 13.04 -22.65
CA TYR A 39 -17.88 11.81 -22.22
C TYR A 39 -18.88 10.63 -22.17
N TRP A 40 -19.13 9.91 -21.37
CA TRP A 40 -20.07 8.81 -21.03
C TRP A 40 -21.08 8.37 -22.12
N LYS A 41 -20.64 8.20 -23.39
CA LYS A 41 -21.54 7.88 -24.52
C LYS A 41 -21.49 6.43 -25.01
N ASN A 42 -20.47 5.70 -24.62
CA ASN A 42 -20.24 4.33 -25.06
C ASN A 42 -19.33 3.59 -24.07
N GLU A 43 -19.21 2.27 -24.25
CA GLU A 43 -18.41 1.43 -23.38
C GLU A 43 -16.92 1.79 -23.40
N ALA A 44 -16.36 2.26 -24.52
CA ALA A 44 -14.95 2.64 -24.58
C ALA A 44 -14.61 3.81 -23.61
N HIS A 45 -15.55 4.74 -23.41
CA HIS A 45 -15.37 5.79 -22.42
C HIS A 45 -15.39 5.23 -20.98
N VAL A 46 -16.26 4.26 -20.69
CA VAL A 46 -16.30 3.57 -19.40
C VAL A 46 -14.97 2.83 -19.16
N GLN A 47 -14.46 2.11 -20.14
CA GLN A 47 -13.16 1.43 -20.07
C GLN A 47 -12.02 2.41 -19.81
N SER A 48 -12.00 3.53 -20.54
CA SER A 48 -11.01 4.59 -20.35
C SER A 48 -11.06 5.15 -18.92
N TYR A 49 -12.25 5.31 -18.36
CA TYR A 49 -12.40 5.76 -16.98
C TYR A 49 -11.93 4.72 -15.94
N VAL A 50 -12.10 3.43 -16.21
CA VAL A 50 -11.52 2.37 -15.37
C VAL A 50 -10.00 2.49 -15.31
N HIS A 51 -9.32 2.82 -16.42
CA HIS A 51 -7.88 3.09 -16.38
C HIS A 51 -7.55 4.29 -15.48
N THR A 52 -8.36 5.35 -15.52
CA THR A 52 -8.20 6.50 -14.62
C THR A 52 -8.31 6.09 -13.15
N LEU A 53 -9.32 5.26 -12.79
CA LEU A 53 -9.47 4.79 -11.42
C LEU A 53 -8.25 3.99 -10.92
N HIS A 54 -7.63 3.18 -11.78
CA HIS A 54 -6.42 2.43 -11.43
C HIS A 54 -5.17 3.31 -11.39
N TYR A 55 -5.10 4.35 -12.23
CA TYR A 55 -4.09 5.39 -12.12
C TYR A 55 -4.22 6.15 -10.78
N ASP A 56 -5.43 6.45 -10.35
CA ASP A 56 -5.70 7.06 -9.04
C ASP A 56 -5.16 6.20 -7.89
N MET A 57 -5.33 4.88 -7.94
CA MET A 57 -4.73 3.97 -6.96
C MET A 57 -3.20 4.04 -6.95
N ARG A 58 -2.56 4.19 -8.12
CA ARG A 58 -1.11 4.37 -8.21
C ARG A 58 -0.66 5.63 -7.45
N SER A 59 -1.43 6.71 -7.52
CA SER A 59 -1.09 7.97 -6.86
C SER A 59 -1.11 7.90 -5.32
N VAL A 60 -1.90 7.01 -4.74
CA VAL A 60 -1.97 6.79 -3.28
C VAL A 60 -1.20 5.56 -2.81
N SER A 61 -0.54 4.84 -3.72
CA SER A 61 0.18 3.60 -3.39
C SER A 61 1.26 3.80 -2.34
N GLY A 62 1.96 4.93 -2.37
CA GLY A 62 2.95 5.28 -1.35
C GLY A 62 2.35 5.46 0.03
N THR A 63 1.21 6.11 0.13
CA THR A 63 0.49 6.27 1.40
C THR A 63 0.02 4.92 1.93
N HIS A 64 -0.62 4.11 1.09
CA HIS A 64 -1.10 2.78 1.45
C HIS A 64 0.04 1.86 1.93
N MET A 65 1.08 1.70 1.12
CA MET A 65 2.15 0.74 1.36
C MET A 65 3.12 1.20 2.45
N LEU A 66 3.60 2.44 2.39
CA LEU A 66 4.60 2.92 3.32
C LEU A 66 3.98 3.58 4.54
N SER A 67 3.30 4.71 4.36
CA SER A 67 2.89 5.53 5.50
C SER A 67 1.92 4.79 6.41
N PHE A 68 0.89 4.17 5.85
CA PHE A 68 -0.10 3.44 6.62
C PHE A 68 0.33 2.03 7.00
N GLY A 69 1.02 1.31 6.12
CA GLY A 69 1.23 -0.12 6.25
C GLY A 69 2.59 -0.55 6.81
N GLU A 70 3.67 0.21 6.57
CA GLU A 70 5.03 -0.27 6.87
C GLU A 70 5.79 0.60 7.88
N LEU A 71 5.84 1.93 7.67
CA LEU A 71 6.78 2.81 8.39
C LEU A 71 6.64 2.72 9.92
N ARG A 72 5.42 2.60 10.42
CA ARG A 72 5.11 2.55 11.85
C ARG A 72 5.23 1.15 12.46
N GLY A 73 5.46 0.13 11.64
CA GLY A 73 5.47 -1.28 12.04
C GLY A 73 6.67 -1.73 12.87
N GLY A 74 7.63 -0.84 13.17
CA GLY A 74 8.81 -1.15 13.97
C GLY A 74 9.88 -1.99 13.26
N GLY A 75 9.67 -2.35 11.99
CA GLY A 75 10.65 -3.07 11.16
C GLY A 75 11.68 -2.16 10.49
N LEU A 76 11.48 -0.85 10.57
CA LEU A 76 12.36 0.16 10.01
C LEU A 76 13.08 0.92 11.11
N ARG A 77 14.20 1.51 10.78
CA ARG A 77 15.00 2.31 11.69
C ARG A 77 15.33 3.66 11.09
N ILE A 78 15.56 4.60 11.97
CA ILE A 78 16.25 5.83 11.74
C ILE A 78 17.63 5.63 12.33
N ASP A 79 18.69 5.73 11.58
CA ASP A 79 19.98 5.92 12.19
C ASP A 79 20.95 6.70 11.33
N GLY A 80 21.99 7.18 12.02
CA GLY A 80 22.93 8.14 11.54
C GLY A 80 23.87 7.69 10.43
N TYR A 81 23.53 6.61 9.72
CA TYR A 81 24.39 6.20 8.64
C TYR A 81 24.45 7.19 7.52
N THR A 82 23.34 7.81 7.23
CA THR A 82 23.25 8.47 5.96
C THR A 82 22.17 9.44 5.82
N VAL A 83 21.30 9.49 6.77
CA VAL A 83 20.02 10.06 6.49
C VAL A 83 19.93 11.38 7.15
N ASP A 84 19.80 12.36 6.35
CA ASP A 84 19.15 13.57 6.79
C ASP A 84 17.66 13.24 7.05
N LEU A 85 17.42 12.61 8.19
CA LEU A 85 16.07 12.37 8.71
C LEU A 85 15.44 13.65 9.22
N SER A 86 16.18 14.76 9.23
CA SER A 86 15.63 16.08 9.44
C SER A 86 14.62 16.47 8.36
N SER A 87 14.53 15.75 7.27
CA SER A 87 13.49 15.92 6.26
C SER A 87 12.14 15.30 6.66
N GLY A 88 11.83 15.30 7.94
CA GLY A 88 10.48 15.33 8.49
C GLY A 88 9.72 14.00 8.51
N ASP A 89 8.99 13.74 7.49
CA ASP A 89 7.80 12.87 7.52
C ASP A 89 8.07 11.41 7.87
N HIS A 90 9.07 10.79 7.26
CA HIS A 90 9.38 9.38 7.51
C HIS A 90 9.98 9.13 8.89
N GLY A 91 10.77 10.06 9.38
CA GLY A 91 11.35 9.97 10.71
C GLY A 91 10.28 9.96 11.80
N ASP A 92 9.35 10.89 11.75
CA ASP A 92 8.26 10.97 12.71
C ASP A 92 7.38 9.71 12.67
N LEU A 93 7.11 9.17 11.47
CA LEU A 93 6.34 7.93 11.33
C LEU A 93 7.07 6.72 11.93
N ILE A 94 8.34 6.54 11.61
CA ILE A 94 9.15 5.42 12.12
C ILE A 94 9.26 5.47 13.66
N LEU A 95 9.37 6.68 14.23
CA LEU A 95 9.42 6.89 15.68
C LEU A 95 8.04 6.96 16.35
N ASN A 96 6.96 6.91 15.58
CA ASN A 96 5.61 7.14 16.06
C ASN A 96 5.41 8.49 16.77
N ASN A 97 6.15 9.53 16.36
CA ASN A 97 6.01 10.90 16.82
C ASN A 97 4.85 11.62 16.12
N LEU A 98 3.65 11.03 16.22
CA LEU A 98 2.47 11.58 15.57
C LEU A 98 1.83 12.66 16.43
N ASP A 99 1.58 13.80 15.80
CA ASP A 99 0.72 14.85 16.30
C ASP A 99 0.02 15.57 15.14
N GLU A 100 -0.75 16.60 15.43
CA GLU A 100 -1.53 17.35 14.44
C GLU A 100 -0.69 18.17 13.45
N ASP A 101 0.57 18.45 13.77
CA ASP A 101 1.52 19.19 12.95
C ASP A 101 2.51 18.26 12.23
N ALA A 102 2.86 17.13 12.85
CA ALA A 102 3.83 16.15 12.36
C ALA A 102 3.15 14.80 12.05
N THR A 103 2.19 14.80 11.14
CA THR A 103 1.41 13.60 10.81
C THR A 103 2.15 12.64 9.87
N GLY A 104 3.14 13.12 9.12
CA GLY A 104 3.77 12.36 8.03
C GLY A 104 2.81 11.98 6.89
N VAL A 105 1.52 12.19 7.08
CA VAL A 105 0.50 12.12 6.05
C VAL A 105 -0.10 13.50 5.95
N SER A 106 0.33 14.25 4.97
CA SER A 106 -0.04 15.66 4.82
C SER A 106 -1.53 15.85 4.61
N ASN A 107 -2.24 14.84 4.08
CA ASN A 107 -3.59 15.09 3.65
C ASN A 107 -4.39 13.81 3.39
N TYR A 108 -5.36 13.47 4.24
CA TYR A 108 -6.31 12.41 3.90
C TYR A 108 -7.28 12.81 2.76
N ALA A 109 -7.30 14.08 2.37
CA ALA A 109 -8.10 14.57 1.25
C ALA A 109 -7.71 13.94 -0.10
N ASP A 110 -6.48 13.44 -0.26
CA ASP A 110 -6.06 12.74 -1.48
C ASP A 110 -6.96 11.52 -1.76
N TYR A 111 -7.37 10.80 -0.73
CA TYR A 111 -8.32 9.70 -0.85
C TYR A 111 -9.71 10.17 -1.29
N TYR A 112 -10.17 11.33 -0.79
CA TYR A 112 -11.48 11.85 -1.16
C TYR A 112 -11.57 12.25 -2.63
N GLY A 113 -10.50 12.78 -3.21
CA GLY A 113 -10.45 13.00 -4.66
C GLY A 113 -10.68 11.72 -5.46
N LYS A 114 -10.11 10.58 -5.00
CA LYS A 114 -10.31 9.28 -5.64
C LYS A 114 -11.72 8.73 -5.39
N ILE A 115 -12.24 8.89 -4.17
CA ILE A 115 -13.61 8.49 -3.82
C ILE A 115 -14.63 9.22 -4.69
N VAL A 116 -14.46 10.51 -4.94
CA VAL A 116 -15.34 11.29 -5.84
C VAL A 116 -15.31 10.71 -7.27
N ASN A 117 -14.12 10.36 -7.79
CA ASN A 117 -14.00 9.73 -9.11
C ASN A 117 -14.70 8.37 -9.16
N VAL A 118 -14.60 7.57 -8.10
CA VAL A 118 -15.31 6.29 -8.01
C VAL A 118 -16.82 6.50 -7.91
N ASN A 119 -17.28 7.49 -7.15
CA ASN A 119 -18.71 7.81 -7.03
C ASN A 119 -19.29 8.24 -8.38
N LEU A 120 -18.58 9.11 -9.12
CA LEU A 120 -18.97 9.48 -10.47
C LEU A 120 -19.05 8.27 -11.39
N PHE A 121 -18.06 7.39 -11.33
CA PHE A 121 -18.06 6.17 -12.13
C PHE A 121 -19.26 5.28 -11.82
N ILE A 122 -19.53 5.01 -10.54
CA ILE A 122 -20.70 4.20 -10.12
C ILE A 122 -22.00 4.85 -10.63
N GLN A 123 -22.16 6.15 -10.46
CA GLN A 123 -23.36 6.88 -10.92
C GLN A 123 -23.53 6.74 -12.44
N ARG A 124 -22.50 7.08 -13.22
CA ARG A 124 -22.58 7.08 -14.70
C ARG A 124 -22.75 5.69 -15.28
N VAL A 125 -22.13 4.67 -14.68
CA VAL A 125 -22.34 3.27 -15.08
C VAL A 125 -23.77 2.81 -14.77
N SER A 126 -24.31 3.18 -13.60
CA SER A 126 -25.68 2.84 -13.22
C SER A 126 -26.71 3.46 -14.18
N GLU A 127 -26.48 4.68 -14.64
CA GLU A 127 -27.35 5.42 -15.57
C GLU A 127 -27.17 4.99 -17.03
N ALA A 128 -26.09 4.27 -17.36
CA ALA A 128 -25.75 3.94 -18.74
C ALA A 128 -26.78 3.00 -19.39
N THR A 129 -27.39 3.43 -20.49
CA THR A 129 -28.34 2.64 -21.29
C THR A 129 -27.68 1.91 -22.45
N TYR A 130 -26.43 2.23 -22.78
CA TYR A 130 -25.63 1.65 -23.86
C TYR A 130 -24.82 0.41 -23.46
N LEU A 131 -24.78 0.08 -22.16
CA LEU A 131 -24.14 -1.12 -21.63
C LEU A 131 -25.15 -2.26 -21.53
N SER A 132 -24.72 -3.49 -21.82
CA SER A 132 -25.49 -4.66 -21.40
C SER A 132 -25.52 -4.78 -19.88
N GLU A 133 -26.53 -5.45 -19.32
CA GLU A 133 -26.63 -5.63 -17.85
C GLU A 133 -25.41 -6.39 -17.29
N GLU A 134 -24.88 -7.36 -18.03
CA GLU A 134 -23.65 -8.08 -17.65
C GLU A 134 -22.44 -7.13 -17.59
N ARG A 135 -22.27 -6.24 -18.58
CA ARG A 135 -21.17 -5.28 -18.61
C ARG A 135 -21.33 -4.21 -17.54
N LYS A 136 -22.56 -3.71 -17.35
CA LYS A 136 -22.90 -2.78 -16.30
C LYS A 136 -22.53 -3.37 -14.93
N ALA A 137 -22.96 -4.59 -14.66
CA ALA A 137 -22.66 -5.30 -13.42
C ALA A 137 -21.15 -5.46 -13.21
N TYR A 138 -20.38 -5.83 -14.25
CA TYR A 138 -18.93 -5.92 -14.16
C TYR A 138 -18.30 -4.60 -13.70
N TYR A 139 -18.66 -3.47 -14.33
CA TYR A 139 -18.10 -2.17 -13.98
C TYR A 139 -18.53 -1.69 -12.59
N LEU A 140 -19.78 -1.96 -12.19
CA LEU A 140 -20.24 -1.66 -10.83
C LEU A 140 -19.48 -2.48 -9.78
N GLY A 141 -19.19 -3.76 -10.08
CA GLY A 141 -18.34 -4.60 -9.24
C GLY A 141 -16.98 -3.97 -8.98
N VAL A 142 -16.33 -3.43 -10.03
CA VAL A 142 -15.07 -2.68 -9.91
C VAL A 142 -15.24 -1.43 -9.04
N GLY A 143 -16.26 -0.61 -9.34
CA GLY A 143 -16.49 0.66 -8.63
C GLY A 143 -16.71 0.48 -7.13
N TYR A 144 -17.64 -0.40 -6.75
CA TYR A 144 -17.92 -0.67 -5.33
C TYR A 144 -16.70 -1.30 -4.60
N GLY A 145 -15.96 -2.19 -5.27
CA GLY A 145 -14.74 -2.78 -4.70
C GLY A 145 -13.66 -1.73 -4.40
N LEU A 146 -13.41 -0.82 -5.34
CA LEU A 146 -12.45 0.27 -5.17
C LEU A 146 -12.89 1.25 -4.08
N ARG A 147 -14.20 1.56 -3.98
CA ARG A 147 -14.71 2.45 -2.92
C ARG A 147 -14.56 1.83 -1.53
N ALA A 148 -14.86 0.55 -1.41
CA ALA A 148 -14.63 -0.20 -0.17
C ALA A 148 -13.15 -0.20 0.22
N PHE A 149 -12.23 -0.36 -0.73
CA PHE A 149 -10.79 -0.30 -0.49
C PHE A 149 -10.36 1.05 0.09
N TYR A 150 -10.75 2.17 -0.54
CA TYR A 150 -10.39 3.50 -0.06
C TYR A 150 -10.96 3.80 1.33
N TYR A 151 -12.21 3.43 1.58
CA TYR A 151 -12.80 3.62 2.90
C TYR A 151 -12.21 2.71 3.97
N PHE A 152 -11.76 1.51 3.63
CA PHE A 152 -11.08 0.64 4.59
C PHE A 152 -9.70 1.18 4.99
N ASP A 153 -8.94 1.73 4.05
CA ASP A 153 -7.69 2.42 4.38
C ASP A 153 -7.93 3.62 5.31
N LEU A 154 -8.87 4.47 4.96
CA LEU A 154 -9.26 5.61 5.80
C LEU A 154 -9.77 5.17 7.18
N TYR A 155 -10.56 4.10 7.24
CA TYR A 155 -11.07 3.54 8.49
C TYR A 155 -9.94 3.05 9.41
N ARG A 156 -9.01 2.27 8.87
CA ARG A 156 -7.87 1.77 9.65
C ARG A 156 -6.93 2.89 10.11
N ALA A 157 -6.82 3.95 9.32
CA ALA A 157 -5.96 5.09 9.64
C ALA A 157 -6.61 6.05 10.62
N PHE A 158 -7.87 6.44 10.42
CA PHE A 158 -8.50 7.55 11.14
C PHE A 158 -9.71 7.16 12.01
N GLY A 159 -10.34 6.04 11.74
CA GLY A 159 -11.58 5.58 12.41
C GLY A 159 -12.81 6.37 12.01
N TRP A 160 -12.87 7.64 12.38
CA TRP A 160 -13.93 8.58 12.02
C TRP A 160 -13.63 9.26 10.71
N VAL A 161 -14.44 9.04 9.69
CA VAL A 161 -14.23 9.59 8.35
C VAL A 161 -15.54 10.10 7.74
N VAL A 162 -15.45 11.05 6.82
CA VAL A 162 -16.62 11.59 6.13
C VAL A 162 -17.10 10.59 5.07
N LEU A 163 -18.28 10.04 5.20
CA LEU A 163 -18.88 9.18 4.17
C LEU A 163 -19.50 10.03 3.05
N ARG A 164 -19.06 9.79 1.81
CA ARG A 164 -19.59 10.40 0.58
C ARG A 164 -19.95 9.33 -0.42
N GLU A 165 -21.18 9.38 -0.91
CA GLU A 165 -21.71 8.48 -1.95
C GLU A 165 -22.01 9.24 -3.26
N ASP A 166 -21.93 10.55 -3.26
CA ASP A 166 -22.26 11.42 -4.39
C ASP A 166 -21.00 11.95 -5.11
N ALA A 167 -21.20 12.44 -6.32
CA ALA A 167 -20.20 13.05 -7.18
C ALA A 167 -20.45 14.55 -7.43
N GLN A 168 -21.14 15.23 -6.54
CA GLN A 168 -21.62 16.63 -6.71
C GLN A 168 -20.51 17.64 -7.08
N VAL A 169 -19.26 17.33 -6.76
CA VAL A 169 -18.11 18.23 -7.00
C VAL A 169 -17.80 18.44 -8.48
N ILE A 170 -18.32 17.58 -9.37
CA ILE A 170 -17.90 17.54 -10.79
C ILE A 170 -18.70 18.47 -11.68
N ASP A 171 -19.89 18.88 -11.25
CA ASP A 171 -20.76 19.75 -12.06
C ASP A 171 -20.35 21.24 -12.04
N GLY A 172 -19.26 21.59 -11.34
CA GLY A 172 -18.58 22.88 -11.43
C GLY A 172 -19.30 24.07 -10.81
N ASN A 173 -20.52 23.90 -10.31
CA ASN A 173 -21.35 24.97 -9.75
C ASN A 173 -21.72 24.64 -8.30
N PHE A 174 -20.72 24.63 -7.41
CA PHE A 174 -20.93 24.32 -6.00
C PHE A 174 -20.31 25.37 -5.08
N ASP A 175 -20.95 25.59 -3.94
CA ASP A 175 -20.33 26.30 -2.83
C ASP A 175 -19.51 25.32 -1.98
N PRO A 176 -18.18 25.51 -1.86
CA PRO A 176 -17.32 24.63 -1.05
C PRO A 176 -17.79 24.48 0.40
N VAL A 177 -18.44 25.51 0.98
CA VAL A 177 -18.95 25.45 2.35
C VAL A 177 -20.13 24.49 2.45
N SER A 178 -21.01 24.46 1.44
CA SER A 178 -22.16 23.55 1.39
C SER A 178 -21.75 22.06 1.29
N LEU A 179 -20.53 21.78 0.87
CA LEU A 179 -19.98 20.43 0.79
C LEU A 179 -19.40 19.93 2.10
N ARG A 180 -19.25 20.81 3.12
CA ARG A 180 -18.74 20.39 4.43
C ARG A 180 -19.72 19.41 5.08
N LYS A 181 -19.17 18.33 5.60
CA LYS A 181 -19.94 17.24 6.22
C LYS A 181 -19.16 16.69 7.42
N PRO A 182 -19.81 16.47 8.56
CA PRO A 182 -19.16 15.85 9.70
C PRO A 182 -18.72 14.41 9.38
N GLN A 183 -17.72 13.94 10.12
CA GLN A 183 -17.30 12.55 10.07
C GLN A 183 -18.42 11.65 10.56
N SER A 184 -18.58 10.53 9.91
CA SER A 184 -19.40 9.41 10.37
C SER A 184 -18.68 8.62 11.44
N SER A 185 -19.44 7.93 12.29
CA SER A 185 -18.89 7.08 13.33
C SER A 185 -18.20 5.85 12.74
N PRO A 186 -17.21 5.25 13.45
CA PRO A 186 -16.56 4.03 13.00
C PRO A 186 -17.54 2.89 12.69
N LYS A 187 -18.62 2.77 13.43
CA LYS A 187 -19.68 1.78 13.17
C LYS A 187 -20.39 2.01 11.84
N GLU A 188 -20.73 3.26 11.53
CA GLU A 188 -21.34 3.62 10.23
C GLU A 188 -20.36 3.39 9.07
N VAL A 189 -19.08 3.75 9.25
CA VAL A 189 -18.05 3.56 8.24
C VAL A 189 -17.86 2.06 7.95
N MET A 190 -17.75 1.22 8.99
CA MET A 190 -17.61 -0.22 8.80
C MET A 190 -18.84 -0.84 8.12
N ALA A 191 -20.04 -0.42 8.50
CA ALA A 191 -21.25 -0.87 7.84
C ALA A 191 -21.29 -0.48 6.35
N PHE A 192 -20.83 0.72 6.02
CA PHE A 192 -20.72 1.20 4.64
C PHE A 192 -19.70 0.37 3.82
N ILE A 193 -18.51 0.10 4.38
CA ILE A 193 -17.50 -0.76 3.75
C ILE A 193 -18.07 -2.15 3.46
N LYS A 194 -18.73 -2.77 4.43
CA LYS A 194 -19.37 -4.09 4.25
C LYS A 194 -20.49 -4.08 3.20
N LYS A 195 -21.28 -3.00 3.13
CA LYS A 195 -22.30 -2.77 2.08
C LYS A 195 -21.67 -2.74 0.70
N ASP A 196 -20.59 -1.99 0.52
CA ASP A 196 -19.90 -1.87 -0.77
C ASP A 196 -19.22 -3.18 -1.18
N LEU A 197 -18.61 -3.92 -0.25
CA LEU A 197 -18.05 -5.25 -0.51
C LEU A 197 -19.12 -6.22 -1.02
N LYS A 198 -20.29 -6.22 -0.36
CA LYS A 198 -21.42 -7.04 -0.81
C LYS A 198 -21.89 -6.63 -2.20
N ALA A 199 -22.07 -5.33 -2.43
CA ALA A 199 -22.49 -4.82 -3.74
C ALA A 199 -21.45 -5.17 -4.83
N SER A 200 -20.16 -5.08 -4.54
CA SER A 200 -19.10 -5.47 -5.47
C SER A 200 -19.20 -6.96 -5.86
N LEU A 201 -19.31 -7.85 -4.88
CA LEU A 201 -19.40 -9.29 -5.12
C LEU A 201 -20.68 -9.67 -5.87
N ASP A 202 -21.84 -9.16 -5.44
CA ASP A 202 -23.12 -9.41 -6.11
C ASP A 202 -23.09 -8.98 -7.60
N ASN A 203 -22.47 -7.83 -7.88
CA ASN A 203 -22.32 -7.34 -9.24
C ASN A 203 -21.33 -8.19 -10.07
N PHE A 204 -20.20 -8.60 -9.50
CA PHE A 204 -19.30 -9.54 -10.17
C PHE A 204 -19.98 -10.88 -10.46
N ASP A 205 -20.83 -11.38 -9.58
CA ASP A 205 -21.60 -12.60 -9.80
C ASP A 205 -22.61 -12.42 -10.92
N ALA A 206 -23.34 -11.31 -10.94
CA ALA A 206 -24.30 -10.98 -12.00
C ALA A 206 -23.61 -10.81 -13.36
N SER A 207 -22.37 -10.37 -13.41
CA SER A 207 -21.58 -10.27 -14.64
C SER A 207 -21.10 -11.62 -15.18
N GLY A 208 -21.25 -12.71 -14.42
CA GLY A 208 -20.70 -14.02 -14.74
C GLY A 208 -19.17 -14.09 -14.73
N GLY A 209 -18.48 -13.04 -14.23
CA GLY A 209 -17.03 -12.95 -14.14
C GLY A 209 -16.51 -13.43 -12.79
N THR A 210 -16.11 -14.72 -12.70
CA THR A 210 -15.58 -15.30 -11.46
C THR A 210 -14.07 -15.43 -11.44
N THR A 211 -13.42 -15.35 -12.60
CA THR A 211 -11.97 -15.55 -12.78
C THR A 211 -11.31 -14.34 -13.39
N PHE A 212 -9.98 -14.23 -13.30
CA PHE A 212 -9.20 -13.17 -13.95
C PHE A 212 -9.39 -13.13 -15.46
N SER A 213 -9.63 -14.28 -16.11
CA SER A 213 -9.83 -14.38 -17.56
C SER A 213 -11.21 -13.94 -18.02
N LYS A 214 -12.21 -14.05 -17.15
CA LYS A 214 -13.61 -13.79 -17.47
C LYS A 214 -14.10 -12.53 -16.79
N GLY A 215 -13.82 -11.61 -16.55
CA GLY A 215 -14.26 -10.39 -15.87
C GLY A 215 -13.20 -9.31 -15.89
N ASN A 216 -12.08 -9.56 -16.57
CA ASN A 216 -11.00 -8.62 -16.67
C ASN A 216 -11.00 -7.94 -18.05
N LEU A 217 -10.89 -6.61 -18.06
CA LEU A 217 -10.87 -5.81 -19.28
C LEU A 217 -9.64 -6.07 -20.15
N VAL A 218 -8.53 -6.48 -19.54
CA VAL A 218 -7.23 -6.59 -20.20
C VAL A 218 -6.62 -7.96 -19.93
N ASN A 219 -7.04 -8.95 -20.69
CA ASN A 219 -6.41 -10.29 -20.84
C ASN A 219 -5.64 -10.80 -19.59
N ASN A 220 -6.34 -11.02 -18.48
CA ASN A 220 -5.77 -11.55 -17.23
C ASN A 220 -4.79 -10.62 -16.49
N SER A 221 -4.73 -9.33 -16.80
CA SER A 221 -3.87 -8.42 -16.08
C SER A 221 -4.27 -8.30 -14.60
N LYS A 222 -3.29 -8.48 -13.72
CA LYS A 222 -3.43 -8.31 -12.27
C LYS A 222 -3.42 -6.84 -11.84
N ALA A 223 -3.26 -5.92 -12.78
CA ALA A 223 -3.32 -4.49 -12.51
C ALA A 223 -4.73 -3.91 -12.51
N TYR A 224 -5.76 -4.75 -12.69
CA TYR A 224 -7.15 -4.34 -12.62
C TYR A 224 -7.88 -5.04 -11.48
N TRP A 225 -8.78 -4.29 -10.85
CA TRP A 225 -9.60 -4.79 -9.75
C TRP A 225 -10.55 -5.89 -10.26
N THR A 226 -10.63 -6.98 -9.52
CA THR A 226 -11.41 -8.16 -9.88
C THR A 226 -12.19 -8.69 -8.70
N LYS A 227 -13.08 -9.65 -8.94
CA LYS A 227 -13.77 -10.37 -7.86
C LYS A 227 -12.81 -10.96 -6.84
N ALA A 228 -11.68 -11.53 -7.29
CA ALA A 228 -10.68 -12.08 -6.38
C ALA A 228 -10.06 -11.01 -5.46
N ALA A 229 -9.84 -9.78 -5.96
CA ALA A 229 -9.38 -8.67 -5.15
C ALA A 229 -10.45 -8.23 -4.13
N THR A 230 -11.73 -8.22 -4.52
CA THR A 230 -12.83 -7.92 -3.59
C THR A 230 -12.96 -9.00 -2.50
N GLU A 231 -12.82 -10.29 -2.85
CA GLU A 231 -12.83 -11.39 -1.88
C GLU A 231 -11.65 -11.26 -0.90
N TYR A 232 -10.46 -10.94 -1.39
CA TYR A 232 -9.32 -10.73 -0.51
C TYR A 232 -9.56 -9.56 0.46
N LEU A 233 -10.02 -8.42 -0.07
CA LEU A 233 -10.37 -7.26 0.76
C LEU A 233 -11.49 -7.58 1.76
N LYS A 234 -12.51 -8.34 1.36
CA LYS A 234 -13.54 -8.84 2.27
C LYS A 234 -12.90 -9.63 3.41
N GLY A 235 -11.99 -10.55 3.10
CA GLY A 235 -11.25 -11.30 4.11
C GLY A 235 -10.53 -10.40 5.11
N GLU A 236 -9.81 -9.38 4.64
CA GLU A 236 -9.12 -8.41 5.50
C GLU A 236 -10.07 -7.59 6.38
N VAL A 237 -11.16 -7.08 5.80
CA VAL A 237 -12.16 -6.27 6.52
C VAL A 237 -12.80 -7.06 7.65
N TYR A 238 -13.22 -8.28 7.38
CA TYR A 238 -13.88 -9.12 8.38
C TYR A 238 -12.89 -9.69 9.41
N LEU A 239 -11.65 -10.01 9.00
CA LEU A 239 -10.58 -10.40 9.93
C LEU A 239 -10.23 -9.24 10.89
N TRP A 240 -10.12 -8.02 10.36
CA TRP A 240 -9.90 -6.81 11.16
C TRP A 240 -11.04 -6.60 12.14
N ASN A 241 -12.28 -6.57 11.65
CA ASN A 241 -13.46 -6.29 12.46
C ASN A 241 -13.74 -7.38 13.51
N SER A 242 -13.22 -8.60 13.32
CA SER A 242 -13.35 -9.67 14.32
C SER A 242 -12.47 -9.47 15.57
N LYS A 243 -11.45 -8.62 15.49
CA LYS A 243 -10.42 -8.48 16.53
C LYS A 243 -10.22 -7.05 17.04
N VAL A 244 -10.50 -6.03 16.23
CA VAL A 244 -10.14 -4.63 16.53
C VAL A 244 -11.38 -3.80 16.81
N THR A 245 -11.34 -3.09 17.95
CA THR A 245 -12.34 -2.10 18.33
C THR A 245 -11.87 -0.71 17.97
N ILE A 246 -12.69 0.07 17.25
CA ILE A 246 -12.43 1.50 16.98
C ILE A 246 -13.68 2.29 17.38
N GLY A 247 -13.55 3.17 18.36
CA GLY A 247 -14.66 4.02 18.83
C GLY A 247 -15.91 3.23 19.21
N ASP A 248 -17.02 3.54 18.54
CA ASP A 248 -18.33 2.88 18.73
C ASP A 248 -18.52 1.60 17.91
N ASN A 249 -17.48 1.17 17.19
CA ASN A 249 -17.46 -0.12 16.49
C ASN A 249 -16.66 -1.16 17.28
N PRO A 250 -17.29 -1.95 18.16
CA PRO A 250 -16.59 -2.99 18.88
C PRO A 250 -16.18 -4.14 17.97
N ALA A 251 -15.13 -4.85 18.35
CA ALA A 251 -14.77 -6.10 17.68
C ALA A 251 -15.95 -7.08 17.66
N VAL A 252 -16.19 -7.72 16.53
CA VAL A 252 -17.26 -8.69 16.31
C VAL A 252 -16.64 -10.07 16.05
N PRO A 253 -16.36 -10.89 17.07
CA PRO A 253 -15.65 -12.16 16.92
C PRO A 253 -16.27 -13.12 15.89
N GLY A 254 -17.59 -13.05 15.66
CA GLY A 254 -18.27 -13.85 14.65
C GLY A 254 -17.89 -13.53 13.21
N ASP A 255 -17.36 -12.35 12.93
CA ASP A 255 -16.88 -11.95 11.60
C ASP A 255 -15.71 -12.82 11.10
N ILE A 256 -15.06 -13.55 11.99
CA ILE A 256 -13.97 -14.48 11.65
C ILE A 256 -14.41 -15.57 10.66
N ASP A 257 -15.68 -15.98 10.67
CA ASP A 257 -16.20 -16.99 9.76
C ASP A 257 -16.37 -16.45 8.33
N GLU A 258 -16.81 -15.21 8.21
CA GLU A 258 -16.86 -14.51 6.91
C GLU A 258 -15.44 -14.29 6.35
N ALA A 259 -14.48 -13.92 7.21
CA ALA A 259 -13.08 -13.80 6.81
C ALA A 259 -12.51 -15.14 6.33
N LYS A 260 -12.79 -16.23 7.06
CA LYS A 260 -12.38 -17.59 6.65
C LYS A 260 -12.96 -17.96 5.29
N THR A 261 -14.24 -17.71 5.08
CA THR A 261 -14.92 -18.01 3.80
C THR A 261 -14.27 -17.24 2.66
N ALA A 262 -14.06 -15.93 2.81
CA ALA A 262 -13.49 -15.08 1.79
C ALA A 262 -12.06 -15.51 1.41
N PHE A 263 -11.16 -15.71 2.37
CA PHE A 263 -9.81 -16.18 2.07
C PHE A 263 -9.78 -17.62 1.52
N SER A 264 -10.70 -18.50 1.96
CA SER A 264 -10.82 -19.83 1.38
C SER A 264 -11.26 -19.78 -0.08
N ASN A 265 -12.17 -18.86 -0.43
CA ASN A 265 -12.55 -18.61 -1.82
C ASN A 265 -11.35 -18.14 -2.65
N VAL A 266 -10.52 -17.23 -2.10
CA VAL A 266 -9.29 -16.76 -2.75
C VAL A 266 -8.35 -17.93 -3.05
N VAL A 267 -8.15 -18.83 -2.10
CA VAL A 267 -7.25 -19.98 -2.26
C VAL A 267 -7.77 -20.98 -3.28
N ASN A 268 -9.10 -21.24 -3.30
CA ASN A 268 -9.66 -22.39 -4.01
C ASN A 268 -10.30 -22.06 -5.36
N ASN A 269 -10.80 -20.84 -5.59
CA ASN A 269 -11.75 -20.60 -6.67
C ASN A 269 -11.20 -19.78 -7.86
N TYR A 270 -9.95 -19.29 -7.78
CA TYR A 270 -9.39 -18.35 -8.77
C TYR A 270 -8.18 -18.91 -9.55
N GLY A 271 -7.87 -20.20 -9.40
CA GLY A 271 -6.76 -20.84 -10.12
C GLY A 271 -5.38 -20.28 -9.74
N LEU A 272 -5.26 -19.70 -8.55
CA LEU A 272 -4.02 -19.16 -8.02
C LEU A 272 -3.10 -20.28 -7.56
N ARG A 273 -1.78 -20.04 -7.63
CA ARG A 273 -0.78 -20.95 -7.06
C ARG A 273 0.43 -20.18 -6.59
N LEU A 274 1.07 -20.65 -5.54
CA LEU A 274 2.36 -20.17 -5.10
C LEU A 274 3.42 -20.46 -6.17
N LEU A 275 4.24 -19.48 -6.51
CA LEU A 275 5.32 -19.67 -7.46
C LEU A 275 6.47 -20.43 -6.79
N PRO A 276 7.11 -21.40 -7.45
CA PRO A 276 8.22 -22.16 -6.87
C PRO A 276 9.39 -21.27 -6.46
N LYS A 277 9.67 -20.23 -7.25
CA LYS A 277 10.75 -19.28 -6.98
C LYS A 277 10.18 -17.96 -6.49
N PHE A 278 10.56 -17.60 -5.26
CA PHE A 278 10.03 -16.40 -4.60
C PHE A 278 10.32 -15.09 -5.36
N SER A 279 11.53 -14.95 -5.92
CA SER A 279 11.89 -13.75 -6.68
C SER A 279 11.01 -13.52 -7.91
N ASP A 280 10.44 -14.59 -8.48
CA ASP A 280 9.64 -14.49 -9.71
C ASP A 280 8.29 -13.83 -9.45
N ILE A 281 7.82 -13.80 -8.20
CA ILE A 281 6.61 -13.06 -7.79
C ILE A 281 6.74 -11.58 -8.16
N PHE A 282 7.94 -11.01 -7.99
CA PHE A 282 8.22 -9.58 -8.13
C PHE A 282 8.85 -9.22 -9.49
N SER A 283 9.40 -10.20 -10.21
CA SER A 283 10.04 -10.00 -11.50
C SER A 283 9.15 -10.36 -12.70
N THR A 284 8.13 -11.20 -12.48
CA THR A 284 7.22 -11.64 -13.54
C THR A 284 5.86 -10.98 -13.34
N LYS A 285 5.46 -10.17 -14.32
CA LYS A 285 4.16 -9.49 -14.29
C LYS A 285 3.01 -10.48 -14.57
N ASP A 286 1.83 -10.20 -13.98
CA ASP A 286 0.61 -10.98 -14.15
C ASP A 286 0.77 -12.48 -13.83
N ASN A 287 1.63 -12.81 -12.88
CA ASN A 287 1.89 -14.19 -12.51
C ASN A 287 0.75 -14.82 -11.69
N ALA A 288 0.81 -16.14 -11.53
CA ALA A 288 -0.26 -16.92 -10.93
C ALA A 288 -0.42 -16.74 -9.41
N GLU A 289 0.54 -16.12 -8.72
CA GLU A 289 0.43 -15.83 -7.29
C GLU A 289 -0.18 -14.47 -7.01
N GLN A 290 -0.06 -13.51 -7.94
CA GLN A 290 -0.62 -12.16 -7.81
C GLN A 290 -2.13 -12.18 -7.94
N ILE A 291 -2.81 -11.39 -7.10
CA ILE A 291 -4.25 -11.14 -7.14
C ILE A 291 -4.52 -9.74 -7.64
N PHE A 292 -3.86 -8.75 -7.05
CA PHE A 292 -3.96 -7.35 -7.45
C PHE A 292 -2.63 -6.63 -7.21
N CYS A 293 -2.21 -5.83 -8.20
CA CYS A 293 -0.99 -5.04 -8.13
C CYS A 293 -1.15 -3.66 -8.79
N ILE A 294 -0.32 -2.72 -8.36
CA ILE A 294 -0.14 -1.44 -9.05
C ILE A 294 0.98 -1.63 -10.07
N ARG A 295 0.64 -1.44 -11.34
CA ARG A 295 1.53 -1.61 -12.46
C ARG A 295 2.49 -0.44 -12.62
N TYR A 296 3.77 -0.77 -12.77
CA TYR A 296 4.80 0.14 -13.26
C TYR A 296 5.44 -0.42 -14.52
N LYS A 297 5.89 0.47 -15.41
CA LYS A 297 6.43 0.07 -16.71
C LYS A 297 7.51 1.04 -17.16
N GLU A 298 8.61 0.50 -17.66
CA GLU A 298 9.67 1.29 -18.29
C GLU A 298 9.11 2.22 -19.38
N GLY A 299 9.53 3.49 -19.36
CA GLY A 299 9.07 4.51 -20.29
C GLY A 299 7.70 5.13 -19.99
N GLU A 300 6.95 4.59 -18.99
CA GLU A 300 5.66 5.13 -18.54
C GLU A 300 5.74 5.69 -17.11
N SER A 301 6.05 4.83 -16.17
CA SER A 301 6.13 5.19 -14.75
C SER A 301 7.05 4.23 -14.01
N THR A 302 7.85 4.76 -13.11
CA THR A 302 8.77 3.99 -12.27
C THR A 302 8.27 3.87 -10.84
N ASN A 303 8.57 2.75 -10.22
CA ASN A 303 8.33 2.52 -8.80
C ASN A 303 9.44 3.22 -7.99
N TRP A 304 9.10 4.27 -7.27
CA TRP A 304 10.06 5.08 -6.53
C TRP A 304 10.22 4.67 -5.06
N LEU A 305 9.31 3.86 -4.52
CA LEU A 305 9.26 3.59 -3.07
C LEU A 305 10.52 2.87 -2.55
N HIS A 306 11.09 1.94 -3.32
CA HIS A 306 12.32 1.26 -2.92
C HIS A 306 13.56 2.18 -2.97
N THR A 307 13.52 3.30 -3.71
CA THR A 307 14.63 4.25 -3.76
C THR A 307 14.93 4.85 -2.39
N TYR A 308 13.96 4.88 -1.51
CA TYR A 308 14.16 5.32 -0.12
C TYR A 308 14.83 4.27 0.78
N CYS A 309 14.95 3.03 0.32
CA CYS A 309 15.55 1.93 1.07
C CYS A 309 16.90 1.49 0.51
N TYR A 310 17.47 2.24 -0.44
CA TYR A 310 18.74 1.94 -1.08
C TYR A 310 19.53 3.22 -1.39
N ASN A 311 20.77 3.31 -0.93
CA ASN A 311 21.67 4.41 -1.27
C ASN A 311 23.11 3.93 -1.44
N MET A 312 23.68 4.21 -2.62
CA MET A 312 25.05 3.82 -2.97
C MET A 312 26.05 4.98 -3.02
N THR A 313 25.61 6.25 -3.08
CA THR A 313 26.46 7.24 -3.77
C THR A 313 27.02 8.33 -2.93
N THR A 314 26.74 8.48 -1.67
CA THR A 314 27.23 9.68 -1.01
C THR A 314 27.92 9.39 0.31
N GLY A 315 29.27 9.47 0.28
CA GLY A 315 30.14 9.81 1.41
C GLY A 315 29.93 9.15 2.77
N GLN A 316 29.28 8.02 2.79
CA GLN A 316 28.67 7.46 3.96
C GLN A 316 29.41 6.20 4.39
N ALA A 317 29.33 5.83 5.63
CA ALA A 317 30.05 4.71 6.20
C ALA A 317 29.86 3.39 5.45
N ARG A 318 28.78 3.24 4.68
CA ARG A 318 28.53 2.07 3.81
C ARG A 318 29.31 2.03 2.53
N LEU A 319 29.92 3.10 2.11
CA LEU A 319 30.87 3.06 1.00
C LEU A 319 32.00 2.04 1.23
N TYR A 320 32.21 1.66 2.48
CA TYR A 320 33.19 0.64 2.87
C TYR A 320 32.58 -0.71 3.21
N ALA A 321 31.29 -0.93 2.87
CA ALA A 321 30.61 -2.19 3.10
C ALA A 321 30.77 -3.16 1.92
N TYR A 322 30.57 -4.43 2.23
CA TYR A 322 30.68 -5.54 1.31
C TYR A 322 29.38 -6.36 1.33
N THR A 323 29.14 -7.11 0.27
CA THR A 323 28.16 -8.20 0.28
C THR A 323 28.65 -9.35 1.16
N GLU A 324 27.81 -10.33 1.43
CA GLU A 324 28.21 -11.56 2.15
C GLU A 324 29.38 -12.30 1.47
N ASP A 325 29.52 -12.16 0.14
CA ASP A 325 30.59 -12.76 -0.66
C ASP A 325 31.83 -11.85 -0.78
N GLY A 326 31.88 -10.76 -0.03
CA GLY A 326 33.01 -9.83 -0.01
C GLY A 326 33.15 -8.96 -1.27
N VAL A 327 32.07 -8.78 -2.03
CA VAL A 327 32.03 -7.81 -3.13
C VAL A 327 31.75 -6.44 -2.55
N SER A 328 32.54 -5.44 -2.92
CA SER A 328 32.32 -4.07 -2.45
C SER A 328 30.93 -3.55 -2.91
N ILE A 329 30.20 -2.94 -1.98
CA ILE A 329 28.93 -2.28 -2.29
C ILE A 329 29.13 -1.15 -3.31
N ASN A 330 30.31 -0.54 -3.37
CA ASN A 330 30.65 0.49 -4.36
C ASN A 330 30.69 -0.04 -5.82
N GLU A 331 30.79 -1.35 -6.03
CA GLU A 331 30.67 -1.97 -7.35
C GLU A 331 29.22 -2.03 -7.85
N ASP A 332 28.29 -1.48 -7.08
CA ASP A 332 26.86 -1.44 -7.36
C ASP A 332 26.27 -2.80 -7.75
N PRO A 333 26.26 -3.78 -6.83
CA PRO A 333 25.78 -5.13 -7.13
C PRO A 333 24.32 -5.20 -7.56
N LEU A 334 23.53 -4.18 -7.26
CA LEU A 334 22.13 -4.09 -7.69
C LEU A 334 21.93 -3.26 -8.96
N LYS A 335 23.00 -2.67 -9.52
CA LYS A 335 22.95 -1.84 -10.75
C LYS A 335 22.01 -0.63 -10.66
N MET A 336 21.92 -0.02 -9.48
CA MET A 336 21.00 1.09 -9.20
C MET A 336 21.51 2.45 -9.71
N ILE A 337 22.81 2.61 -9.87
CA ILE A 337 23.60 3.77 -10.36
C ILE A 337 23.39 5.10 -9.63
N GLN A 338 22.21 5.44 -9.25
CA GLN A 338 22.01 6.75 -8.65
C GLN A 338 21.77 6.60 -7.17
N GLY A 339 22.56 7.34 -6.40
CA GLY A 339 22.25 7.58 -5.02
C GLY A 339 20.95 8.30 -4.89
N THR A 340 20.02 7.57 -4.39
CA THR A 340 18.86 8.15 -3.78
C THR A 340 19.14 8.33 -2.30
N VAL A 341 18.53 9.32 -1.69
CA VAL A 341 18.62 9.50 -0.25
C VAL A 341 17.89 8.33 0.42
N MET A 342 18.63 7.45 1.11
CA MET A 342 17.99 6.43 1.92
C MET A 342 17.25 7.10 3.08
N ARG A 343 15.92 7.07 3.05
CA ARG A 343 15.06 7.66 4.09
C ARG A 343 14.58 6.65 5.11
N ASN A 344 14.63 5.39 4.77
CA ASN A 344 14.23 4.29 5.64
C ASN A 344 15.19 3.14 5.45
N GLU A 345 15.52 2.49 6.52
CA GLU A 345 16.32 1.28 6.50
C GLU A 345 15.64 0.19 7.31
N HIS A 346 15.59 -1.02 6.75
CA HIS A 346 15.10 -2.16 7.51
C HIS A 346 16.06 -2.52 8.64
N LYS A 347 15.50 -2.85 9.78
CA LYS A 347 16.26 -3.44 10.88
C LYS A 347 16.81 -4.79 10.46
N THR A 348 18.04 -5.08 10.88
CA THR A 348 18.74 -6.30 10.49
C THR A 348 18.08 -7.57 11.00
N GLY A 349 17.30 -7.49 12.09
CA GLY A 349 16.66 -8.64 12.72
C GLY A 349 15.73 -9.44 11.80
N ILE A 350 15.06 -8.78 10.85
CA ILE A 350 14.26 -9.53 9.85
C ILE A 350 15.19 -10.35 8.96
N TYR A 351 16.27 -9.76 8.45
CA TYR A 351 17.24 -10.46 7.63
C TYR A 351 17.94 -11.60 8.38
N GLU A 352 18.31 -11.39 9.64
CA GLU A 352 18.93 -12.39 10.51
C GLU A 352 17.96 -13.53 10.87
N SER A 353 16.64 -13.31 10.80
CA SER A 353 15.62 -14.32 11.11
C SER A 353 15.44 -15.38 10.02
N TYR A 354 15.91 -15.12 8.79
CA TYR A 354 15.85 -16.13 7.74
C TYR A 354 16.94 -17.17 7.94
N ASP A 355 16.57 -18.44 7.77
CA ASP A 355 17.55 -19.49 7.54
C ASP A 355 18.32 -19.22 6.24
N ARG A 356 19.60 -19.64 6.17
CA ARG A 356 20.42 -19.43 4.97
C ARG A 356 19.90 -20.18 3.74
N THR A 357 19.13 -21.25 3.95
CA THR A 357 18.50 -22.03 2.88
C THR A 357 17.15 -21.46 2.44
N ASP A 358 16.59 -20.52 3.19
CA ASP A 358 15.34 -19.83 2.83
C ASP A 358 15.60 -18.90 1.63
N GLN A 359 15.04 -19.22 0.47
CA GLN A 359 15.24 -18.43 -0.74
C GLN A 359 14.75 -16.97 -0.64
N ARG A 360 13.85 -16.68 0.31
CA ARG A 360 13.32 -15.33 0.54
C ARG A 360 14.39 -14.37 1.04
N ARG A 361 15.36 -14.87 1.82
CA ARG A 361 16.43 -14.06 2.41
C ARG A 361 17.11 -13.16 1.37
N ASN A 362 17.69 -13.78 0.36
CA ASN A 362 18.45 -13.08 -0.68
C ASN A 362 17.55 -12.49 -1.79
N ALA A 363 16.31 -12.92 -1.90
CA ALA A 363 15.33 -12.32 -2.80
C ALA A 363 14.71 -11.02 -2.24
N THR A 364 14.69 -10.88 -0.91
CA THR A 364 14.14 -9.72 -0.23
C THR A 364 15.20 -8.68 0.09
N PHE A 365 16.38 -9.11 0.53
CA PHE A 365 17.44 -8.21 1.00
C PHE A 365 18.81 -8.52 0.39
N LEU A 366 19.62 -7.48 0.28
CA LEU A 366 21.06 -7.55 0.16
C LEU A 366 21.65 -7.14 1.51
N GLY A 367 22.36 -8.03 2.19
CA GLY A 367 23.10 -7.72 3.40
C GLY A 367 24.30 -6.82 3.10
N ALA A 368 24.50 -5.81 3.92
CA ALA A 368 25.68 -4.96 3.91
C ALA A 368 26.56 -5.33 5.11
N TYR A 369 27.82 -5.63 4.88
CA TYR A 369 28.75 -6.12 5.89
C TYR A 369 29.97 -5.19 5.99
N GLY A 370 30.33 -4.82 7.20
CA GLY A 370 31.57 -4.13 7.51
C GLY A 370 32.70 -5.12 7.84
N LEU A 371 33.96 -4.71 7.69
CA LEU A 371 35.09 -5.47 8.22
C LEU A 371 35.14 -5.33 9.76
N LYS A 372 35.31 -6.46 10.43
CA LYS A 372 35.58 -6.49 11.88
C LYS A 372 36.90 -5.77 12.19
N GLU A 373 37.05 -5.32 13.41
CA GLU A 373 38.27 -4.63 13.84
C GLU A 373 39.52 -5.48 13.61
N GLY A 374 40.48 -4.92 12.89
CA GLY A 374 41.75 -5.58 12.55
C GLY A 374 41.70 -6.53 11.35
N ALA A 375 40.52 -6.81 10.82
CA ALA A 375 40.37 -7.60 9.59
C ALA A 375 40.63 -6.75 8.34
N THR A 376 41.23 -7.37 7.32
CA THR A 376 41.60 -6.70 6.06
C THR A 376 41.07 -7.42 4.82
N ASP A 377 40.75 -8.71 4.92
CA ASP A 377 40.27 -9.52 3.80
C ASP A 377 38.76 -9.70 3.85
N PRO A 378 37.99 -9.00 2.98
CA PRO A 378 36.54 -9.14 2.94
C PRO A 378 36.07 -10.47 2.33
N LYS A 379 36.96 -11.23 1.65
CA LYS A 379 36.61 -12.52 1.08
C LYS A 379 36.50 -13.64 2.13
N ASN A 380 37.05 -13.42 3.31
CA ASN A 380 36.83 -14.31 4.43
C ASN A 380 35.57 -13.91 5.22
N PRO A 381 34.49 -14.72 5.20
CA PRO A 381 33.23 -14.37 5.90
C PRO A 381 33.38 -14.13 7.40
N GLU A 382 34.38 -14.75 8.04
CA GLU A 382 34.67 -14.56 9.47
C GLU A 382 35.16 -13.15 9.80
N ASN A 383 35.65 -12.43 8.79
CA ASN A 383 36.08 -11.04 8.92
C ASN A 383 34.95 -10.02 8.80
N LEU A 384 33.73 -10.48 8.46
CA LEU A 384 32.60 -9.63 8.17
C LEU A 384 31.62 -9.58 9.35
N GLU A 385 31.05 -8.40 9.59
CA GLU A 385 29.92 -8.19 10.50
C GLU A 385 28.80 -7.46 9.77
N LEU A 386 27.54 -7.90 10.00
CA LEU A 386 26.37 -7.29 9.37
C LEU A 386 26.20 -5.87 9.91
N CYS A 387 26.16 -4.89 9.02
CA CYS A 387 26.02 -3.48 9.35
C CYS A 387 24.75 -2.82 8.80
N GLY A 388 24.00 -3.53 7.96
CA GLY A 388 22.73 -3.04 7.42
C GLY A 388 22.18 -3.95 6.34
N VAL A 389 21.03 -3.57 5.79
CA VAL A 389 20.39 -4.30 4.70
C VAL A 389 19.80 -3.34 3.68
N PHE A 390 19.89 -3.72 2.41
CA PHE A 390 19.22 -3.02 1.32
C PHE A 390 18.09 -3.89 0.77
N THR A 391 16.98 -3.25 0.41
CA THR A 391 15.88 -3.98 -0.18
C THR A 391 16.18 -4.42 -1.62
N ARG A 392 15.72 -5.61 -1.98
CA ARG A 392 15.77 -6.18 -3.34
C ARG A 392 14.37 -6.47 -3.89
N LYS A 393 13.37 -6.40 -3.06
CA LYS A 393 11.98 -6.66 -3.42
C LYS A 393 11.44 -5.52 -4.26
N ASN A 394 10.72 -5.82 -5.33
CA ASN A 394 10.08 -4.83 -6.23
C ASN A 394 11.02 -3.84 -6.94
N ILE A 395 12.32 -4.11 -7.02
CA ILE A 395 13.29 -3.17 -7.61
C ILE A 395 13.31 -3.18 -9.15
N GLY A 396 12.44 -3.95 -9.81
CA GLY A 396 12.39 -4.02 -11.28
C GLY A 396 13.51 -4.86 -11.90
N HIS A 397 13.85 -4.58 -13.15
CA HIS A 397 14.81 -5.37 -13.94
C HIS A 397 16.06 -4.57 -14.33
N VAL A 398 17.10 -5.27 -14.76
CA VAL A 398 18.29 -4.64 -15.36
C VAL A 398 18.07 -4.55 -16.86
N SER A 399 18.05 -3.33 -17.39
CA SER A 399 17.88 -3.08 -18.82
C SER A 399 19.05 -3.65 -19.64
N SER A 400 18.76 -4.44 -20.66
CA SER A 400 19.79 -4.98 -21.56
C SER A 400 20.45 -3.88 -22.41
N ALA A 401 19.79 -2.75 -22.62
CA ALA A 401 20.30 -1.64 -23.41
C ALA A 401 21.35 -0.79 -22.67
N THR A 402 21.16 -0.63 -21.35
CA THR A 402 22.00 0.28 -20.55
C THR A 402 22.86 -0.44 -19.52
N GLY A 403 22.57 -1.69 -19.20
CA GLY A 403 23.17 -2.42 -18.09
C GLY A 403 22.72 -1.92 -16.71
N LEU A 404 21.76 -1.00 -16.66
CA LEU A 404 21.28 -0.34 -15.46
C LEU A 404 19.94 -0.87 -15.03
N ARG A 405 19.61 -0.70 -13.75
CA ARG A 405 18.30 -1.08 -13.23
C ARG A 405 17.25 -0.07 -13.63
N VAL A 406 16.15 -0.59 -14.16
CA VAL A 406 14.90 0.12 -14.35
C VAL A 406 13.96 -0.27 -13.22
N THR A 407 13.49 0.72 -12.50
CA THR A 407 12.66 0.52 -11.30
C THR A 407 11.18 0.39 -11.66
N ASP A 408 10.87 -0.62 -12.44
CA ASP A 408 9.52 -0.91 -12.95
C ASP A 408 8.84 -2.11 -12.29
N GLY A 409 9.34 -2.55 -11.14
CA GLY A 409 8.71 -3.61 -10.33
C GLY A 409 7.31 -3.20 -9.86
N ASP A 410 6.31 -4.06 -10.08
CA ASP A 410 4.95 -3.79 -9.64
C ASP A 410 4.84 -3.77 -8.12
N TYR A 411 3.98 -2.93 -7.56
CA TYR A 411 3.53 -3.04 -6.18
C TYR A 411 2.42 -4.06 -6.09
N ILE A 412 2.68 -5.15 -5.36
CA ILE A 412 1.70 -6.21 -5.16
C ILE A 412 0.92 -5.89 -3.89
N TYR A 413 -0.38 -5.58 -4.02
CA TYR A 413 -1.27 -5.35 -2.90
C TYR A 413 -1.79 -6.66 -2.31
N TYR A 414 -2.21 -7.57 -3.18
CA TYR A 414 -2.80 -8.84 -2.79
C TYR A 414 -2.15 -10.00 -3.55
N ARG A 415 -1.77 -11.04 -2.82
CA ARG A 415 -1.24 -12.29 -3.38
C ARG A 415 -1.59 -13.49 -2.50
N LEU A 416 -1.52 -14.66 -3.09
CA LEU A 416 -1.98 -15.92 -2.50
C LEU A 416 -1.34 -16.23 -1.15
N ALA A 417 -0.04 -16.00 -0.97
CA ALA A 417 0.63 -16.29 0.29
C ALA A 417 0.04 -15.48 1.46
N GLY A 418 -0.40 -14.23 1.23
CA GLY A 418 -1.10 -13.44 2.24
C GLY A 418 -2.41 -14.09 2.69
N ALA A 419 -3.15 -14.72 1.77
CA ALA A 419 -4.38 -15.46 2.11
C ALA A 419 -4.09 -16.69 2.99
N TYR A 420 -3.04 -17.46 2.70
CA TYR A 420 -2.62 -18.57 3.57
C TYR A 420 -2.23 -18.10 4.97
N LEU A 421 -1.47 -17.01 5.08
CA LEU A 421 -1.07 -16.46 6.39
C LEU A 421 -2.27 -15.90 7.18
N ALA A 422 -3.25 -15.31 6.49
CA ALA A 422 -4.51 -14.90 7.11
C ALA A 422 -5.34 -16.11 7.58
N LEU A 423 -5.41 -17.18 6.79
CA LEU A 423 -6.07 -18.43 7.20
C LEU A 423 -5.38 -19.10 8.39
N ALA A 424 -4.03 -19.01 8.49
CA ALA A 424 -3.32 -19.48 9.68
C ALA A 424 -3.72 -18.69 10.94
N GLU A 425 -3.82 -17.36 10.85
CA GLU A 425 -4.26 -16.49 11.93
C GLU A 425 -5.72 -16.78 12.35
N ILE A 426 -6.60 -16.97 11.37
CA ILE A 426 -8.00 -17.37 11.61
C ILE A 426 -8.07 -18.74 12.27
N ALA A 427 -7.27 -19.71 11.85
CA ALA A 427 -7.19 -21.04 12.43
C ALA A 427 -6.75 -20.97 13.90
N ASN A 428 -5.71 -20.15 14.21
CA ASN A 428 -5.27 -19.92 15.59
C ASN A 428 -6.40 -19.32 16.45
N PHE A 429 -7.10 -18.31 15.95
CA PHE A 429 -8.24 -17.70 16.66
C PHE A 429 -9.36 -18.71 16.95
N LYS A 430 -9.57 -19.68 16.06
CA LYS A 430 -10.55 -20.76 16.21
C LYS A 430 -10.04 -21.96 17.03
N GLY A 431 -8.76 -21.99 17.43
CA GLY A 431 -8.14 -23.13 18.12
C GLY A 431 -7.87 -24.33 17.21
N ASP A 432 -7.82 -24.13 15.90
CA ASP A 432 -7.53 -25.16 14.90
C ASP A 432 -6.02 -25.25 14.63
N ASN A 433 -5.31 -26.00 15.47
CA ASN A 433 -3.87 -26.20 15.34
C ASN A 433 -3.47 -26.88 14.03
N ALA A 434 -4.30 -27.77 13.50
CA ALA A 434 -4.03 -28.40 12.21
C ALA A 434 -4.10 -27.36 11.07
N GLY A 435 -5.09 -26.48 11.11
CA GLY A 435 -5.22 -25.36 10.18
C GLY A 435 -4.03 -24.41 10.25
N VAL A 436 -3.54 -24.06 11.45
CA VAL A 436 -2.33 -23.25 11.62
C VAL A 436 -1.15 -23.89 10.91
N ARG A 437 -0.85 -25.16 11.25
CA ARG A 437 0.27 -25.90 10.65
C ARG A 437 0.16 -25.98 9.13
N ASN A 438 -0.99 -26.36 8.62
CA ASN A 438 -1.17 -26.58 7.20
C ASN A 438 -0.93 -25.28 6.40
N ASN A 439 -1.55 -24.18 6.83
CA ASN A 439 -1.44 -22.90 6.12
C ASN A 439 -0.01 -22.30 6.21
N LEU A 440 0.65 -22.39 7.37
CA LEU A 440 2.05 -21.96 7.47
C LEU A 440 2.98 -22.83 6.62
N ASN A 441 2.77 -24.14 6.61
CA ASN A 441 3.61 -25.05 5.86
C ASN A 441 3.47 -24.90 4.35
N GLU A 442 2.33 -24.47 3.81
CA GLU A 442 2.23 -24.12 2.39
C GLU A 442 3.21 -23.00 2.00
N VAL A 443 3.28 -21.93 2.81
CA VAL A 443 4.22 -20.84 2.57
C VAL A 443 5.67 -21.29 2.77
N ARG A 444 5.95 -22.07 3.81
CA ARG A 444 7.29 -22.58 4.12
C ARG A 444 7.80 -23.58 3.07
N LYS A 445 6.97 -24.50 2.57
CA LYS A 445 7.31 -25.40 1.47
C LYS A 445 7.85 -24.62 0.27
N ARG A 446 7.18 -23.53 -0.12
CA ARG A 446 7.66 -22.67 -1.18
C ARG A 446 8.97 -21.96 -0.79
N ALA A 447 9.10 -21.48 0.45
CA ALA A 447 10.27 -20.74 0.92
C ALA A 447 11.55 -21.60 0.89
N TYR A 448 11.44 -22.86 1.21
CA TYR A 448 12.57 -23.81 1.21
C TYR A 448 12.71 -24.63 -0.09
N ALA A 449 11.67 -24.68 -0.91
CA ALA A 449 11.66 -25.33 -2.23
C ALA A 449 12.25 -26.76 -2.20
N ASP A 450 13.32 -27.01 -2.94
CA ASP A 450 14.03 -28.31 -2.98
C ASP A 450 14.73 -28.69 -1.67
N LYS A 451 14.89 -27.76 -0.74
CA LYS A 451 15.45 -27.98 0.60
C LYS A 451 14.37 -28.25 1.65
N TRP A 452 13.10 -28.27 1.24
CA TRP A 452 12.02 -28.52 2.18
C TRP A 452 12.18 -29.88 2.86
N ASP A 453 12.22 -29.85 4.18
CA ASP A 453 12.14 -31.00 5.07
C ASP A 453 11.18 -30.66 6.20
N GLU A 454 10.06 -31.39 6.30
CA GLU A 454 9.03 -31.10 7.30
C GLU A 454 9.54 -31.28 8.73
N SER A 455 10.52 -32.18 8.95
CA SER A 455 11.11 -32.37 10.27
C SER A 455 11.99 -31.21 10.73
N LEU A 456 12.56 -30.45 9.78
CA LEU A 456 13.44 -29.31 10.05
C LEU A 456 12.69 -27.98 9.99
N TYR A 457 11.84 -27.79 8.99
CA TYR A 457 11.24 -26.50 8.65
C TYR A 457 9.72 -26.45 8.88
N GLY A 458 9.09 -27.61 9.06
CA GLY A 458 7.68 -27.73 9.34
C GLY A 458 7.30 -27.05 10.65
N PHE A 459 6.14 -26.36 10.67
CA PHE A 459 5.64 -25.75 11.88
C PHE A 459 4.99 -26.78 12.81
N THR A 460 5.41 -26.81 14.05
CA THR A 460 4.75 -27.57 15.13
C THR A 460 3.91 -26.62 15.97
N PRO A 461 2.57 -26.73 15.95
CA PRO A 461 1.68 -25.86 16.70
C PRO A 461 1.89 -26.00 18.21
N GLY A 462 1.74 -24.87 18.90
CA GLY A 462 1.73 -24.78 20.36
C GLY A 462 0.41 -24.21 20.88
N ASP A 463 0.49 -23.43 21.94
CA ASP A 463 -0.61 -22.63 22.45
C ASP A 463 -0.93 -21.44 21.54
N PHE A 464 -1.98 -20.68 21.88
CA PHE A 464 -2.41 -19.53 21.10
C PHE A 464 -1.26 -18.52 20.86
N ARG A 465 -0.51 -18.20 21.92
CA ARG A 465 0.60 -17.24 21.86
C ARG A 465 1.72 -17.74 20.94
N THR A 466 2.12 -18.98 21.11
CA THR A 466 3.16 -19.61 20.29
C THR A 466 2.79 -19.58 18.81
N ASN A 467 1.55 -19.93 18.49
CA ASN A 467 1.04 -19.91 17.13
C ASN A 467 0.99 -18.49 16.56
N GLU A 468 0.45 -17.52 17.31
CA GLU A 468 0.31 -16.13 16.85
C GLU A 468 1.67 -15.50 16.55
N LEU A 469 2.66 -15.70 17.41
CA LEU A 469 4.02 -15.18 17.20
C LEU A 469 4.73 -15.86 16.03
N ALA A 470 4.49 -17.16 15.83
CA ALA A 470 5.03 -17.87 14.66
C ALA A 470 4.41 -17.36 13.35
N ILE A 471 3.12 -17.04 13.36
CA ILE A 471 2.42 -16.44 12.21
C ILE A 471 2.98 -15.05 11.92
N LEU A 472 3.18 -14.19 12.94
CA LEU A 472 3.80 -12.87 12.77
C LEU A 472 5.21 -13.00 12.20
N ALA A 473 6.03 -13.88 12.75
CA ALA A 473 7.39 -14.12 12.24
C ALA A 473 7.41 -14.60 10.79
N GLU A 474 6.43 -15.41 10.39
CA GLU A 474 6.32 -15.84 8.98
C GLU A 474 5.85 -14.69 8.09
N LYS A 475 4.91 -13.84 8.55
CA LYS A 475 4.50 -12.62 7.86
C LYS A 475 5.65 -11.64 7.70
N ASP A 476 6.48 -11.45 8.72
CA ASP A 476 7.66 -10.58 8.68
C ASP A 476 8.69 -11.03 7.61
N LYS A 477 8.81 -12.34 7.37
CA LYS A 477 9.65 -12.89 6.29
C LYS A 477 8.98 -12.79 4.93
N GLU A 478 7.71 -13.09 4.87
CA GLU A 478 6.99 -13.24 3.61
C GLU A 478 6.52 -11.89 3.04
N MET A 479 5.93 -11.04 3.90
CA MET A 479 5.17 -9.84 3.51
C MET A 479 5.92 -8.53 3.74
N VAL A 480 7.18 -8.56 4.19
CA VAL A 480 7.97 -7.33 4.39
C VAL A 480 7.97 -6.46 3.14
N GLN A 481 7.79 -5.17 3.30
CA GLN A 481 7.61 -4.18 2.23
C GLN A 481 6.36 -4.38 1.34
N GLU A 482 5.33 -5.02 1.86
CA GLU A 482 4.03 -5.11 1.19
C GLU A 482 2.93 -4.37 1.96
N GLY A 483 3.30 -3.48 2.90
CA GLY A 483 2.37 -2.58 3.58
C GLY A 483 1.46 -3.26 4.60
N GLN A 484 1.91 -4.37 5.21
CA GLN A 484 1.06 -5.18 6.08
C GLN A 484 1.40 -5.09 7.57
N ARG A 485 2.70 -4.89 7.89
CA ARG A 485 3.18 -5.09 9.26
C ARG A 485 2.48 -4.22 10.31
N TRP A 486 2.23 -2.94 10.02
CA TRP A 486 1.53 -2.07 10.97
C TRP A 486 0.14 -2.60 11.31
N TYR A 487 -0.59 -3.06 10.31
CA TYR A 487 -1.92 -3.63 10.50
C TYR A 487 -1.89 -4.98 11.21
N ASP A 488 -0.90 -5.82 10.94
CA ASP A 488 -0.74 -7.11 11.60
C ASP A 488 -0.55 -6.94 13.12
N ILE A 489 0.39 -6.10 13.56
CA ILE A 489 0.65 -5.91 14.99
C ILE A 489 -0.47 -5.17 15.72
N ASN A 490 -1.29 -4.36 15.03
CA ASN A 490 -2.48 -3.72 15.58
C ASN A 490 -3.68 -4.67 15.68
N ARG A 491 -3.68 -5.76 14.92
CA ARG A 491 -4.78 -6.75 14.91
C ARG A 491 -4.43 -8.01 15.69
N MET A 492 -3.22 -8.50 15.58
CA MET A 492 -2.76 -9.72 16.23
C MET A 492 -2.63 -9.51 17.74
N THR A 493 -2.94 -10.56 18.51
CA THR A 493 -3.05 -10.48 19.98
C THR A 493 -2.25 -11.58 20.66
N ILE A 494 -1.86 -11.33 21.91
CA ILE A 494 -1.09 -12.30 22.72
C ILE A 494 -1.92 -13.52 23.16
N SER A 495 -3.24 -13.36 23.22
CA SER A 495 -4.22 -14.38 23.53
C SER A 495 -5.55 -14.02 22.89
N LYS A 496 -6.48 -14.95 22.78
CA LYS A 496 -7.79 -14.68 22.18
C LYS A 496 -8.52 -13.55 22.93
N GLY A 497 -8.73 -12.41 22.24
CA GLY A 497 -9.30 -11.21 22.86
C GLY A 497 -8.36 -10.49 23.84
N GLY A 498 -7.08 -10.83 23.84
CA GLY A 498 -6.06 -10.20 24.68
C GLY A 498 -5.48 -8.92 24.09
N GLU A 499 -4.32 -8.53 24.64
CA GLU A 499 -3.61 -7.33 24.24
C GLU A 499 -3.06 -7.44 22.81
N HIS A 500 -3.15 -6.36 22.06
CA HIS A 500 -2.57 -6.26 20.71
C HIS A 500 -1.05 -6.16 20.75
N LEU A 501 -0.39 -6.80 19.77
CA LEU A 501 1.07 -6.90 19.75
C LEU A 501 1.78 -5.56 19.64
N VAL A 502 1.15 -4.52 19.10
CA VAL A 502 1.70 -3.16 19.04
C VAL A 502 2.07 -2.58 20.41
N PHE A 503 1.41 -3.03 21.47
CA PHE A 503 1.64 -2.61 22.86
C PHE A 503 2.53 -3.59 23.66
N LEU A 504 3.11 -4.57 22.99
CA LEU A 504 3.87 -5.64 23.63
C LEU A 504 5.27 -5.76 23.05
N PRO A 505 6.27 -6.13 23.87
CA PRO A 505 7.65 -6.28 23.42
C PRO A 505 7.83 -7.38 22.36
N GLU A 506 6.87 -8.28 22.19
CA GLU A 506 6.86 -9.32 21.17
C GLU A 506 6.79 -8.78 19.74
N SER A 507 6.33 -7.54 19.55
CA SER A 507 6.36 -6.86 18.25
C SER A 507 7.72 -6.27 17.87
N TYR A 508 8.67 -6.25 18.82
CA TYR A 508 9.98 -5.69 18.58
C TYR A 508 10.76 -6.46 17.52
N VAL A 509 11.31 -5.73 16.57
CA VAL A 509 12.29 -6.23 15.61
C VAL A 509 13.67 -5.75 16.03
N LYS A 510 14.61 -6.68 16.20
CA LYS A 510 15.99 -6.38 16.53
C LYS A 510 16.61 -5.50 15.44
N GLY A 511 17.25 -4.44 15.84
CA GLY A 511 18.05 -3.56 15.01
C GLY A 511 19.46 -3.38 15.56
N ILE A 512 20.27 -2.69 14.79
CA ILE A 512 21.61 -2.26 15.20
C ILE A 512 21.70 -0.75 15.05
N LYS A 513 22.49 -0.12 15.89
CA LYS A 513 22.88 1.28 15.78
C LYS A 513 24.40 1.38 15.65
N GLN A 514 24.84 2.39 14.93
CA GLN A 514 26.25 2.70 14.85
C GLN A 514 26.66 3.59 16.01
N VAL A 515 27.74 3.23 16.66
CA VAL A 515 28.34 4.02 17.74
C VAL A 515 29.80 4.30 17.42
N LYS A 516 30.33 5.44 17.89
CA LYS A 516 31.72 5.80 17.73
C LYS A 516 32.44 5.62 19.06
N VAL A 517 33.33 4.63 19.11
CA VAL A 517 34.13 4.34 20.31
C VAL A 517 35.60 4.49 19.97
N GLY A 518 36.31 5.38 20.67
CA GLY A 518 37.73 5.66 20.42
C GLY A 518 38.03 6.14 18.98
N GLY A 519 37.10 6.84 18.36
CA GLY A 519 37.20 7.29 16.96
C GLY A 519 36.83 6.24 15.89
N LYS A 520 36.59 5.00 16.29
CA LYS A 520 36.17 3.90 15.39
C LYS A 520 34.67 3.66 15.45
N LEU A 521 34.11 3.23 14.33
CA LEU A 521 32.70 2.87 14.22
C LEU A 521 32.51 1.41 14.67
N ARG A 522 31.50 1.19 15.51
CA ARG A 522 31.05 -0.14 15.97
C ARG A 522 29.54 -0.24 15.84
N TYR A 523 29.04 -1.47 15.81
CA TYR A 523 27.61 -1.77 15.76
C TYR A 523 27.17 -2.39 17.08
N GLU A 524 26.15 -1.81 17.67
CA GLU A 524 25.52 -2.29 18.90
C GLU A 524 24.04 -2.52 18.67
N PRO A 525 23.34 -3.34 19.50
CA PRO A 525 21.90 -3.42 19.46
C PRO A 525 21.25 -2.02 19.57
N ASP A 526 20.22 -1.74 18.78
CA ASP A 526 19.50 -0.46 18.78
C ASP A 526 18.83 -0.18 20.14
N LEU A 527 18.33 -1.23 20.80
CA LEU A 527 17.77 -1.19 22.15
C LEU A 527 18.47 -2.20 23.07
N PRO A 528 18.57 -1.92 24.37
CA PRO A 528 19.16 -2.84 25.35
C PRO A 528 18.28 -4.09 25.59
N ALA A 529 16.99 -3.99 25.35
CA ALA A 529 16.03 -5.09 25.46
C ALA A 529 14.82 -4.83 24.53
N PRO A 530 14.07 -5.87 24.13
CA PRO A 530 12.83 -5.70 23.40
C PRO A 530 11.86 -4.76 24.13
N ALA A 531 11.24 -3.85 23.36
CA ALA A 531 10.27 -2.88 23.85
C ALA A 531 9.04 -2.83 22.93
N PRO A 532 7.85 -2.49 23.45
CA PRO A 532 6.68 -2.28 22.60
C PRO A 532 6.88 -1.12 21.65
N ILE A 533 6.17 -1.14 20.53
CA ILE A 533 6.21 -0.06 19.55
C ILE A 533 5.46 1.17 20.06
N LEU A 534 4.34 0.98 20.76
CA LEU A 534 3.60 2.03 21.45
C LEU A 534 3.48 1.72 22.95
N ASP A 535 3.70 2.74 23.79
CA ASP A 535 3.33 2.66 25.21
C ASP A 535 1.81 2.74 25.36
N LYS A 536 1.19 1.63 25.80
CA LYS A 536 -0.25 1.55 25.94
C LYS A 536 -0.86 2.66 26.80
N THR A 537 -0.17 3.07 27.86
CA THR A 537 -0.71 4.05 28.82
C THR A 537 -0.66 5.48 28.30
N LYS A 538 0.28 5.78 27.43
CA LYS A 538 0.54 7.14 26.94
C LYS A 538 0.16 7.32 25.48
N GLU A 539 0.25 6.25 24.68
CA GLU A 539 0.24 6.33 23.22
C GLU A 539 -0.85 5.46 22.57
N SER A 540 -1.80 4.89 23.37
CA SER A 540 -2.86 4.04 22.83
C SER A 540 -3.69 4.73 21.73
N HIS A 541 -3.85 6.05 21.77
CA HIS A 541 -4.53 6.82 20.74
C HIS A 541 -3.77 6.85 19.41
N LYS A 542 -2.46 6.66 19.43
CA LYS A 542 -1.60 6.69 18.23
C LYS A 542 -1.78 5.47 17.32
N VAL A 543 -2.59 4.48 17.70
CA VAL A 543 -3.00 3.43 16.74
C VAL A 543 -3.74 4.04 15.55
N LEU A 544 -4.42 5.16 15.77
CA LEU A 544 -5.04 5.97 14.72
C LEU A 544 -4.19 7.22 14.43
N TRP A 545 -4.43 7.82 13.27
CA TRP A 545 -3.81 9.05 12.82
C TRP A 545 -4.56 10.27 13.33
N PRO A 546 -3.86 11.37 13.65
CA PRO A 546 -4.52 12.66 13.86
C PRO A 546 -5.03 13.24 12.53
N ILE A 547 -6.08 14.06 12.60
CA ILE A 547 -6.44 14.95 11.50
C ILE A 547 -5.44 16.11 11.49
N ASN A 548 -4.87 16.41 10.32
CA ASN A 548 -3.92 17.51 10.17
C ASN A 548 -4.54 18.85 10.59
N LYS A 549 -3.76 19.69 11.27
CA LYS A 549 -4.18 20.99 11.77
C LYS A 549 -4.78 21.89 10.71
N SER A 550 -4.19 21.93 9.50
CA SER A 550 -4.70 22.76 8.41
C SER A 550 -6.09 22.33 7.95
N GLN A 551 -6.40 21.05 7.96
CA GLN A 551 -7.72 20.54 7.59
C GLN A 551 -8.76 20.90 8.63
N LEU A 552 -8.43 20.75 9.92
CA LEU A 552 -9.31 21.16 11.01
C LEU A 552 -9.58 22.68 11.01
N GLN A 553 -8.59 23.49 10.64
CA GLN A 553 -8.75 24.94 10.55
C GLN A 553 -9.64 25.37 9.37
N ASN A 554 -9.58 24.64 8.26
CA ASN A 554 -10.32 24.96 7.05
C ASN A 554 -11.74 24.39 7.02
N ASP A 555 -12.05 23.40 7.84
CA ASP A 555 -13.36 22.76 7.90
C ASP A 555 -13.86 22.64 9.35
N ASP A 556 -14.89 23.42 9.68
CA ASP A 556 -15.46 23.44 11.03
C ASP A 556 -16.33 22.23 11.35
N SER A 557 -16.70 21.44 10.36
CA SER A 557 -17.43 20.19 10.56
C SER A 557 -16.56 19.04 11.07
N LEU A 558 -15.22 19.16 10.94
CA LEU A 558 -14.29 18.13 11.35
C LEU A 558 -13.94 18.21 12.85
N VAL A 559 -13.82 17.06 13.46
CA VAL A 559 -13.41 16.87 14.86
C VAL A 559 -12.12 16.04 14.88
N GLN A 560 -11.17 16.43 15.74
CA GLN A 560 -9.90 15.72 15.90
C GLN A 560 -10.10 14.29 16.39
N THR A 561 -9.28 13.37 15.88
CA THR A 561 -9.20 11.99 16.37
C THR A 561 -9.01 11.97 17.90
N PRO A 562 -9.78 11.16 18.63
CA PRO A 562 -9.69 11.09 20.09
C PRO A 562 -8.26 10.79 20.57
N GLY A 563 -7.82 11.52 21.61
CA GLY A 563 -6.48 11.41 22.19
C GLY A 563 -5.49 12.46 21.71
N TYR A 564 -5.72 13.07 20.55
CA TYR A 564 -4.93 14.20 20.05
C TYR A 564 -5.53 15.54 20.50
N LYS A 565 -4.75 16.64 20.40
CA LYS A 565 -5.21 17.98 20.79
C LYS A 565 -6.41 18.40 19.98
N LYS A 566 -7.41 18.97 20.66
CA LYS A 566 -8.60 19.48 20.02
C LYS A 566 -8.33 20.80 19.31
N LYS A 567 -9.12 21.11 18.26
CA LYS A 567 -9.02 22.35 17.47
C LYS A 567 -8.88 23.62 18.34
N LYS A 568 -9.65 23.72 19.42
CA LYS A 568 -9.61 24.87 20.34
C LYS A 568 -8.29 25.03 21.10
N ASP A 569 -7.50 23.96 21.21
CA ASP A 569 -6.24 23.89 21.95
C ASP A 569 -5.01 24.07 21.04
N MET A 570 -5.24 24.29 19.72
CA MET A 570 -4.23 24.41 18.66
C MET A 570 -3.85 25.86 18.32
N ARG A 571 -3.99 26.79 19.26
CA ARG A 571 -3.67 28.21 19.05
C ARG A 571 -2.18 28.49 19.06
#